data_44756c8f0be2198f14696bc165984159
#
_entry.id   44756c8f0be2198f14696bc165984159
#
_cell.length_a   1.000
_cell.length_b   1.000
_cell.length_c   1.000
_cell.angle_alpha   90.00
_cell.angle_beta   90.00
_cell.angle_gamma   90.00
#
_symmetry.space_group_name_H-M   'P 1'
#
loop_
_entity.id
_entity.type
_entity.pdbx_description
1 polymer ?
#
loop_
_entity_poly.entity_id
_entity_poly.type
_entity_poly.pdbx_seq_one_letter_code
_entity_poly.pdbx_strand_id
1 'polypeptide(L)'
;MRIGSVFSVVTVLAALVGCTAGPDFHRPEAPGAKALTAVTPPAQVISSPGPGGGEQRLVQGGKIPEQWWRLFQCEALDRLIRQALKESPTLEAASARVRQAQETYRSRGSAIRYPKIDGNLSVNRQQISGAAIGERKSFVLTLFDGTLNASYTLDLAGSGRRELEGLAAQIDYQRFQLEGAQLTLAANIVAAALNEASLRARIAETRTLIDLQKRQLELVDEQLQVGATSLPDLLAQKSQLAQLVATLSPLEKELELSRHLLAVLAGRFPGDADLPTFSLDDLKLPGELPVSLPSDLVRQRPDIRASEELLHAASADVGVATANLYPQITLSGNVGSEAIKLGDFFANGTGIWSIGAGLVQPIFHGDELTAKRRAAQSAYEAALAQYKETVLQGFQNVADALHAIDRDAATLQALTAAEAAARDSLEASREQFQVGMVSYLTLLNAQRQYQDARLALAPARAARLSDSAQLLQALGGGWWNREKENGTDTS
;
A
#
# COMPACT_ATOMS: atom_id res chain seq x y z
N MET A 1 -28.58 0.38 62.49
CA MET A 1 -27.61 -0.67 62.02
C MET A 1 -27.83 -0.96 60.54
N ARG A 2 -27.58 -0.03 59.61
CA ARG A 2 -27.73 -0.19 58.15
C ARG A 2 -26.77 0.65 57.28
N ILE A 3 -25.79 1.35 57.86
CA ILE A 3 -24.83 2.16 57.10
C ILE A 3 -23.59 1.35 56.66
N GLY A 4 -23.23 0.29 57.41
CA GLY A 4 -22.02 -0.55 57.11
C GLY A 4 -22.14 -1.43 55.86
N SER A 5 -23.38 -1.87 55.50
CA SER A 5 -23.54 -2.78 54.33
C SER A 5 -23.50 -2.01 52.98
N VAL A 6 -23.87 -0.72 52.94
CA VAL A 6 -23.79 0.11 51.76
C VAL A 6 -22.32 0.46 51.46
N PHE A 7 -21.52 0.72 52.49
CA PHE A 7 -20.09 1.01 52.33
C PHE A 7 -19.29 -0.22 51.81
N SER A 8 -19.62 -1.43 52.24
CA SER A 8 -18.97 -2.66 51.72
C SER A 8 -19.31 -2.93 50.26
N VAL A 9 -20.55 -2.68 49.84
CA VAL A 9 -20.95 -2.85 48.43
C VAL A 9 -20.27 -1.81 47.52
N VAL A 10 -20.17 -0.56 47.96
CA VAL A 10 -19.46 0.51 47.21
C VAL A 10 -17.95 0.22 47.11
N THR A 11 -17.32 -0.33 48.14
CA THR A 11 -15.88 -0.66 48.12
C THR A 11 -15.58 -1.85 47.20
N VAL A 12 -16.47 -2.85 47.13
CA VAL A 12 -16.33 -3.97 46.18
C VAL A 12 -16.58 -3.53 44.73
N LEU A 13 -17.51 -2.61 44.48
CA LEU A 13 -17.71 -2.02 43.15
C LEU A 13 -16.52 -1.14 42.72
N ALA A 14 -15.89 -0.40 43.63
CA ALA A 14 -14.73 0.43 43.35
C ALA A 14 -13.47 -0.41 43.01
N ALA A 15 -13.34 -1.61 43.52
CA ALA A 15 -12.23 -2.52 43.20
C ALA A 15 -12.37 -3.19 41.81
N LEU A 16 -13.58 -3.21 41.23
CA LEU A 16 -13.84 -3.80 39.91
C LEU A 16 -13.61 -2.81 38.73
N VAL A 17 -13.39 -1.53 39.01
CA VAL A 17 -13.28 -0.48 37.98
C VAL A 17 -11.91 -0.50 37.24
N GLY A 18 -10.95 -1.33 37.64
CA GLY A 18 -9.59 -1.37 37.10
C GLY A 18 -9.27 -2.49 36.09
N CYS A 19 -10.06 -3.56 36.02
CA CYS A 19 -9.73 -4.73 35.19
C CYS A 19 -10.36 -4.66 33.82
N THR A 20 -9.55 -4.60 32.76
CA THR A 20 -9.98 -4.89 31.38
C THR A 20 -9.90 -6.41 31.17
N ALA A 21 -11.00 -7.00 30.68
CA ALA A 21 -11.02 -8.42 30.35
C ALA A 21 -10.20 -8.71 29.07
N GLY A 22 -9.65 -9.93 29.01
CA GLY A 22 -8.87 -10.37 27.84
C GLY A 22 -7.38 -10.04 27.94
N PRO A 23 -6.59 -10.50 26.96
CA PRO A 23 -5.15 -10.26 26.90
C PRO A 23 -4.84 -8.82 26.52
N ASP A 24 -3.76 -8.25 27.07
CA ASP A 24 -3.17 -7.02 26.54
C ASP A 24 -2.36 -7.34 25.29
N PHE A 25 -2.39 -6.42 24.33
CA PHE A 25 -1.62 -6.59 23.10
C PHE A 25 -0.13 -6.44 23.38
N HIS A 26 0.63 -7.43 22.96
CA HIS A 26 2.08 -7.38 22.92
C HIS A 26 2.54 -7.49 21.47
N ARG A 27 3.33 -6.50 21.04
CA ARG A 27 3.92 -6.52 19.72
C ARG A 27 4.76 -7.79 19.54
N PRO A 28 4.60 -8.55 18.43
CA PRO A 28 5.45 -9.69 18.14
C PRO A 28 6.93 -9.29 18.10
N GLU A 29 7.80 -10.15 18.61
CA GLU A 29 9.23 -9.95 18.48
C GLU A 29 9.66 -9.96 17.01
N ALA A 30 10.63 -9.09 16.68
CA ALA A 30 11.22 -9.11 15.34
C ALA A 30 11.84 -10.49 15.06
N PRO A 31 11.73 -11.00 13.82
CA PRO A 31 12.36 -12.27 13.47
C PRO A 31 13.85 -12.27 13.81
N GLY A 32 14.33 -13.35 14.41
CA GLY A 32 15.74 -13.53 14.77
C GLY A 32 16.67 -13.76 13.56
N ALA A 33 16.24 -13.34 12.35
CA ALA A 33 17.04 -13.42 11.13
C ALA A 33 18.30 -12.56 11.28
N LYS A 34 19.47 -13.20 11.15
CA LYS A 34 20.77 -12.52 11.27
C LYS A 34 21.20 -11.86 9.95
N ALA A 35 20.62 -12.27 8.83
CA ALA A 35 20.95 -11.78 7.49
C ALA A 35 19.69 -11.77 6.61
N LEU A 36 19.66 -10.87 5.61
CA LEU A 36 18.59 -10.76 4.61
C LEU A 36 18.75 -11.78 3.47
N THR A 37 19.99 -12.21 3.21
CA THR A 37 20.37 -13.15 2.13
C THR A 37 21.28 -14.24 2.67
N ALA A 38 21.23 -15.43 2.07
CA ALA A 38 22.12 -16.54 2.43
C ALA A 38 23.60 -16.25 2.15
N VAL A 39 23.87 -15.48 1.10
CA VAL A 39 25.20 -14.99 0.73
C VAL A 39 25.20 -13.49 0.92
N THR A 40 26.16 -12.97 1.69
CA THR A 40 26.29 -11.51 1.91
C THR A 40 26.54 -10.83 0.56
N PRO A 41 25.72 -9.85 0.14
CA PRO A 41 25.97 -9.10 -1.08
C PRO A 41 27.33 -8.38 -1.01
N PRO A 42 28.02 -8.22 -2.14
CA PRO A 42 29.28 -7.47 -2.15
C PRO A 42 29.03 -6.03 -1.70
N ALA A 43 29.90 -5.49 -0.84
CA ALA A 43 29.79 -4.11 -0.38
C ALA A 43 29.89 -3.08 -1.52
N GLN A 44 30.54 -3.46 -2.60
CA GLN A 44 30.76 -2.67 -3.82
C GLN A 44 30.30 -3.47 -5.04
N VAL A 45 29.43 -2.86 -5.84
CA VAL A 45 28.85 -3.46 -7.04
C VAL A 45 29.71 -3.12 -8.25
N ILE A 46 29.89 -4.08 -9.16
CA ILE A 46 30.69 -3.94 -10.39
C ILE A 46 30.19 -2.73 -11.22
N SER A 47 31.11 -1.92 -11.72
CA SER A 47 30.84 -0.80 -12.61
C SER A 47 31.05 -1.12 -14.07
N SER A 48 30.38 -0.39 -14.96
CA SER A 48 30.52 -0.48 -16.43
C SER A 48 30.53 0.92 -17.04
N PRO A 49 31.15 1.12 -18.21
CA PRO A 49 31.07 2.41 -18.91
C PRO A 49 29.64 2.78 -19.32
N GLY A 50 29.33 4.09 -19.34
CA GLY A 50 28.09 4.66 -19.86
C GLY A 50 26.96 4.81 -18.83
N PRO A 51 25.77 5.31 -19.26
CA PRO A 51 24.63 5.53 -18.40
C PRO A 51 24.18 4.24 -17.66
N GLY A 52 23.84 4.36 -16.37
CA GLY A 52 23.48 3.22 -15.53
C GLY A 52 24.63 2.32 -15.13
N GLY A 53 25.87 2.57 -15.60
CA GLY A 53 27.04 1.74 -15.34
C GLY A 53 27.88 2.17 -14.13
N GLY A 54 27.50 3.24 -13.40
CA GLY A 54 28.26 3.77 -12.27
C GLY A 54 28.48 2.76 -11.15
N GLU A 55 29.51 3.02 -10.33
CA GLU A 55 29.78 2.28 -9.11
C GLU A 55 28.65 2.48 -8.08
N GLN A 56 28.25 1.41 -7.40
CA GLN A 56 27.29 1.48 -6.30
C GLN A 56 27.88 0.81 -5.06
N ARG A 57 27.59 1.41 -3.90
CA ARG A 57 27.99 0.88 -2.58
C ARG A 57 26.77 0.57 -1.75
N LEU A 58 26.74 -0.59 -1.13
CA LEU A 58 25.73 -0.99 -0.17
C LEU A 58 26.17 -0.54 1.23
N VAL A 59 25.45 0.44 1.82
CA VAL A 59 25.79 1.05 3.11
C VAL A 59 24.82 0.55 4.18
N GLN A 60 25.32 -0.25 5.12
CA GLN A 60 24.50 -0.73 6.23
C GLN A 60 24.11 0.41 7.17
N GLY A 61 22.82 0.45 7.56
CA GLY A 61 22.27 1.47 8.46
C GLY A 61 22.14 2.86 7.85
N GLY A 62 22.31 3.01 6.54
CA GLY A 62 22.13 4.27 5.82
C GLY A 62 20.69 4.77 5.94
N LYS A 63 20.52 6.11 6.06
CA LYS A 63 19.18 6.72 6.09
C LYS A 63 18.59 6.80 4.69
N ILE A 64 17.35 6.35 4.54
CA ILE A 64 16.57 6.51 3.32
C ILE A 64 15.86 7.86 3.43
N PRO A 65 16.05 8.82 2.50
CA PRO A 65 15.31 10.07 2.52
C PRO A 65 13.82 9.82 2.22
N GLU A 66 12.91 10.60 2.79
CA GLU A 66 11.47 10.52 2.50
C GLU A 66 11.19 10.61 0.99
N GLN A 67 11.87 11.53 0.31
CA GLN A 67 11.79 11.72 -1.14
C GLN A 67 12.91 10.93 -1.83
N TRP A 68 12.93 9.62 -1.61
CA TRP A 68 13.99 8.71 -2.10
C TRP A 68 14.20 8.76 -3.62
N TRP A 69 13.18 9.10 -4.42
CA TRP A 69 13.29 9.26 -5.88
C TRP A 69 14.22 10.38 -6.31
N ARG A 70 14.53 11.35 -5.41
CA ARG A 70 15.50 12.41 -5.67
C ARG A 70 16.94 11.90 -5.79
N LEU A 71 17.22 10.68 -5.32
CA LEU A 71 18.51 10.04 -5.50
C LEU A 71 18.84 9.80 -6.99
N PHE A 72 17.81 9.73 -7.86
CA PHE A 72 18.00 9.67 -9.32
C PHE A 72 18.33 11.02 -9.97
N GLN A 73 18.39 12.12 -9.22
CA GLN A 73 18.79 13.46 -9.62
C GLN A 73 18.04 13.99 -10.88
N CYS A 74 16.80 13.61 -11.07
CA CYS A 74 15.95 14.03 -12.18
C CYS A 74 14.84 14.96 -11.68
N GLU A 75 14.97 16.27 -11.98
CA GLU A 75 14.02 17.28 -11.53
C GLU A 75 12.61 17.10 -12.12
N ALA A 76 12.53 16.65 -13.38
CA ALA A 76 11.25 16.36 -14.02
C ALA A 76 10.50 15.23 -13.32
N LEU A 77 11.22 14.18 -12.89
CA LEU A 77 10.68 13.08 -12.11
C LEU A 77 10.20 13.54 -10.74
N ASP A 78 11.01 14.35 -10.03
CA ASP A 78 10.65 14.88 -8.72
C ASP A 78 9.39 15.75 -8.79
N ARG A 79 9.27 16.63 -9.79
CA ARG A 79 8.06 17.44 -9.99
C ARG A 79 6.83 16.59 -10.27
N LEU A 80 6.96 15.58 -11.13
CA LEU A 80 5.85 14.69 -11.49
C LEU A 80 5.36 13.90 -10.27
N ILE A 81 6.27 13.32 -9.47
CA ILE A 81 5.89 12.56 -8.28
C ILE A 81 5.23 13.47 -7.24
N ARG A 82 5.78 14.65 -6.96
CA ARG A 82 5.18 15.59 -6.01
C ARG A 82 3.78 16.03 -6.43
N GLN A 83 3.57 16.23 -7.72
CA GLN A 83 2.25 16.54 -8.26
C GLN A 83 1.30 15.34 -8.09
N ALA A 84 1.73 14.15 -8.49
CA ALA A 84 0.94 12.93 -8.35
C ALA A 84 0.54 12.64 -6.88
N LEU A 85 1.47 12.82 -5.93
CA LEU A 85 1.18 12.66 -4.51
C LEU A 85 0.12 13.64 -4.01
N LYS A 86 0.00 14.81 -4.61
CA LYS A 86 -1.00 15.83 -4.25
C LYS A 86 -2.35 15.60 -4.94
N GLU A 87 -2.36 15.13 -6.18
CA GLU A 87 -3.54 15.13 -7.05
C GLU A 87 -4.12 13.72 -7.30
N SER A 88 -3.50 12.66 -6.77
CA SER A 88 -3.93 11.27 -7.00
C SER A 88 -5.28 10.96 -6.35
N PRO A 89 -6.30 10.55 -7.13
CA PRO A 89 -7.58 10.09 -6.59
C PRO A 89 -7.45 8.87 -5.67
N THR A 90 -6.45 8.02 -5.89
CA THR A 90 -6.16 6.85 -5.04
C THR A 90 -5.74 7.29 -3.64
N LEU A 91 -4.90 8.32 -3.52
CA LEU A 91 -4.47 8.87 -2.23
C LEU A 91 -5.59 9.66 -1.55
N GLU A 92 -6.42 10.37 -2.33
CA GLU A 92 -7.62 11.01 -1.81
C GLU A 92 -8.58 9.99 -1.17
N ALA A 93 -8.83 8.87 -1.86
CA ALA A 93 -9.62 7.76 -1.32
C ALA A 93 -9.01 7.15 -0.06
N ALA A 94 -7.69 6.94 -0.02
CA ALA A 94 -6.99 6.44 1.17
C ALA A 94 -7.08 7.41 2.34
N SER A 95 -6.90 8.71 2.11
CA SER A 95 -7.07 9.77 3.11
C SER A 95 -8.52 9.84 3.64
N ALA A 96 -9.51 9.64 2.77
CA ALA A 96 -10.92 9.58 3.18
C ALA A 96 -11.19 8.37 4.09
N ARG A 97 -10.55 7.21 3.85
CA ARG A 97 -10.65 6.03 4.73
C ARG A 97 -10.05 6.29 6.12
N VAL A 98 -8.94 7.03 6.20
CA VAL A 98 -8.39 7.46 7.49
C VAL A 98 -9.41 8.32 8.24
N ARG A 99 -10.00 9.34 7.59
CA ARG A 99 -11.05 10.18 8.20
C ARG A 99 -12.28 9.35 8.61
N GLN A 100 -12.72 8.42 7.79
CA GLN A 100 -13.81 7.51 8.12
C GLN A 100 -13.52 6.70 9.39
N ALA A 101 -12.33 6.11 9.51
CA ALA A 101 -11.95 5.36 10.71
C ALA A 101 -11.91 6.26 11.95
N GLN A 102 -11.41 7.50 11.84
CA GLN A 102 -11.39 8.48 12.92
C GLN A 102 -12.83 8.85 13.38
N GLU A 103 -13.74 9.09 12.45
CA GLU A 103 -15.13 9.41 12.79
C GLU A 103 -15.88 8.20 13.38
N THR A 104 -15.56 6.99 12.92
CA THR A 104 -16.09 5.76 13.52
C THR A 104 -15.62 5.62 14.97
N TYR A 105 -14.34 5.85 15.25
CA TYR A 105 -13.79 5.88 16.60
C TYR A 105 -14.46 6.95 17.48
N ARG A 106 -14.61 8.18 16.97
CA ARG A 106 -15.30 9.28 17.69
C ARG A 106 -16.74 8.95 18.00
N SER A 107 -17.49 8.46 17.01
CA SER A 107 -18.88 8.06 17.16
C SER A 107 -19.04 7.00 18.24
N ARG A 108 -18.22 5.95 18.18
CA ARG A 108 -18.29 4.85 19.15
C ARG A 108 -17.79 5.29 20.53
N GLY A 109 -16.73 6.09 20.58
CA GLY A 109 -16.19 6.66 21.81
C GLY A 109 -17.21 7.54 22.52
N SER A 110 -18.00 8.31 21.78
CA SER A 110 -19.11 9.09 22.34
C SER A 110 -20.19 8.18 22.92
N ALA A 111 -20.60 7.15 22.18
CA ALA A 111 -21.63 6.20 22.63
C ALA A 111 -21.22 5.40 23.89
N ILE A 112 -19.92 5.18 24.10
CA ILE A 112 -19.38 4.48 25.28
C ILE A 112 -19.21 5.42 26.47
N ARG A 113 -18.79 6.67 26.23
CA ARG A 113 -18.44 7.62 27.31
C ARG A 113 -19.62 8.42 27.84
N TYR A 114 -20.64 8.65 27.02
CA TYR A 114 -21.77 9.50 27.35
C TYR A 114 -23.08 8.73 27.36
N PRO A 115 -24.06 9.11 28.21
CA PRO A 115 -25.39 8.54 28.15
C PRO A 115 -26.08 8.91 26.83
N LYS A 116 -26.82 7.95 26.30
CA LYS A 116 -27.72 8.17 25.17
C LYS A 116 -29.02 8.81 25.68
N ILE A 117 -29.49 9.90 25.07
CA ILE A 117 -30.73 10.58 25.38
C ILE A 117 -31.59 10.63 24.12
N ASP A 118 -32.75 10.01 24.15
CA ASP A 118 -33.69 9.97 23.04
C ASP A 118 -35.03 10.59 23.47
N GLY A 119 -35.65 11.37 22.58
CA GLY A 119 -37.04 11.81 22.70
C GLY A 119 -37.95 10.84 21.97
N ASN A 120 -39.03 10.40 22.64
CA ASN A 120 -40.06 9.57 22.05
C ASN A 120 -41.42 10.23 22.18
N LEU A 121 -42.16 10.24 21.07
CA LEU A 121 -43.57 10.64 21.03
C LEU A 121 -44.35 9.49 20.44
N SER A 122 -45.33 8.98 21.17
CA SER A 122 -46.15 7.87 20.71
C SER A 122 -47.63 8.09 20.97
N VAL A 123 -48.47 7.54 20.10
CA VAL A 123 -49.92 7.44 20.28
C VAL A 123 -50.27 5.97 20.12
N ASN A 124 -50.75 5.36 21.18
CA ASN A 124 -51.15 3.97 21.20
C ASN A 124 -52.62 3.82 21.55
N ARG A 125 -53.41 3.24 20.64
CA ARG A 125 -54.81 2.88 20.89
C ARG A 125 -54.90 1.40 21.11
N GLN A 126 -55.28 1.02 22.35
CA GLN A 126 -55.34 -0.39 22.76
C GLN A 126 -56.61 -0.70 23.54
N GLN A 127 -57.05 -1.94 23.42
CA GLN A 127 -58.07 -2.49 24.30
C GLN A 127 -57.40 -3.23 25.45
N ILE A 128 -57.66 -2.80 26.66
CA ILE A 128 -57.20 -3.47 27.88
C ILE A 128 -58.28 -4.43 28.32
N SER A 129 -57.88 -5.68 28.60
CA SER A 129 -58.77 -6.66 29.19
C SER A 129 -59.12 -6.29 30.62
N GLY A 130 -60.43 -6.15 30.94
CA GLY A 130 -60.88 -5.92 32.31
C GLY A 130 -60.41 -7.00 33.27
N ALA A 131 -60.36 -8.24 32.83
CA ALA A 131 -59.87 -9.37 33.65
C ALA A 131 -58.43 -9.21 34.11
N ALA A 132 -57.59 -8.50 33.35
CA ALA A 132 -56.18 -8.24 33.71
C ALA A 132 -56.02 -7.24 34.87
N ILE A 133 -57.03 -6.45 35.16
CA ILE A 133 -57.05 -5.43 36.21
C ILE A 133 -58.17 -5.64 37.24
N GLY A 134 -58.78 -6.86 37.26
CA GLY A 134 -59.85 -7.21 38.19
C GLY A 134 -61.23 -6.71 37.83
N GLU A 135 -61.42 -6.17 36.63
CA GLU A 135 -62.70 -5.63 36.13
C GLU A 135 -63.39 -6.65 35.23
N ARG A 136 -64.76 -6.57 35.13
CA ARG A 136 -65.53 -7.48 34.29
C ARG A 136 -65.61 -7.08 32.80
N LYS A 137 -65.33 -5.84 32.48
CA LYS A 137 -65.49 -5.30 31.11
C LYS A 137 -64.13 -4.80 30.58
N SER A 138 -63.81 -5.17 29.36
CA SER A 138 -62.71 -4.56 28.62
C SER A 138 -63.04 -3.12 28.22
N PHE A 139 -62.03 -2.26 28.18
CA PHE A 139 -62.18 -0.89 27.72
C PHE A 139 -61.09 -0.52 26.73
N VAL A 140 -61.41 0.38 25.80
CA VAL A 140 -60.49 0.91 24.80
C VAL A 140 -59.99 2.27 25.26
N LEU A 141 -58.68 2.44 25.30
CA LEU A 141 -58.10 3.76 25.57
C LEU A 141 -57.11 4.13 24.46
N THR A 142 -56.95 5.42 24.28
CA THR A 142 -55.86 5.99 23.47
C THR A 142 -54.90 6.65 24.44
N LEU A 143 -53.64 6.26 24.38
CA LEU A 143 -52.57 6.79 25.20
C LEU A 143 -51.69 7.68 24.35
N PHE A 144 -51.51 8.91 24.74
CA PHE A 144 -50.54 9.86 24.20
C PHE A 144 -49.35 9.83 25.17
N ASP A 145 -48.16 9.50 24.69
CA ASP A 145 -46.95 9.43 25.48
C ASP A 145 -45.87 10.31 24.84
N GLY A 146 -45.20 11.11 25.65
CA GLY A 146 -44.04 11.89 25.25
C GLY A 146 -43.00 11.84 26.34
N THR A 147 -41.87 11.19 26.05
CA THR A 147 -40.81 10.92 27.02
C THR A 147 -39.43 11.26 26.49
N LEU A 148 -38.58 11.73 27.38
CA LEU A 148 -37.13 11.75 27.22
C LEU A 148 -36.54 10.56 27.98
N ASN A 149 -35.83 9.71 27.27
CA ASN A 149 -35.23 8.49 27.81
C ASN A 149 -33.70 8.62 27.80
N ALA A 150 -33.06 8.45 28.95
CA ALA A 150 -31.63 8.39 29.11
C ALA A 150 -31.22 6.97 29.43
N SER A 151 -30.17 6.48 28.77
CA SER A 151 -29.56 5.17 29.07
C SER A 151 -28.04 5.24 29.03
N TYR A 152 -27.39 4.55 29.97
CA TYR A 152 -25.92 4.48 30.05
C TYR A 152 -25.48 3.12 30.56
N THR A 153 -24.65 2.42 29.79
CA THR A 153 -24.06 1.12 30.20
C THR A 153 -22.69 1.34 30.80
N LEU A 154 -22.50 0.90 32.03
CA LEU A 154 -21.20 0.99 32.71
C LEU A 154 -20.23 -0.06 32.17
N ASP A 155 -19.05 0.39 31.72
CA ASP A 155 -18.00 -0.50 31.16
C ASP A 155 -17.15 -1.13 32.28
N LEU A 156 -17.75 -2.02 33.09
CA LEU A 156 -17.08 -2.67 34.21
C LEU A 156 -16.00 -3.65 33.79
N ALA A 157 -16.28 -4.49 32.81
CA ALA A 157 -15.37 -5.50 32.28
C ALA A 157 -14.44 -4.99 31.19
N GLY A 158 -14.57 -3.74 30.79
CA GLY A 158 -13.70 -3.11 29.79
C GLY A 158 -14.06 -3.44 28.33
N SER A 159 -15.28 -3.93 28.04
CA SER A 159 -15.73 -4.21 26.67
C SER A 159 -15.62 -2.98 25.77
N GLY A 160 -16.12 -1.84 26.24
CA GLY A 160 -16.05 -0.55 25.50
C GLY A 160 -14.61 -0.04 25.35
N ARG A 161 -13.78 -0.20 26.37
CA ARG A 161 -12.35 0.15 26.31
C ARG A 161 -11.60 -0.69 25.27
N ARG A 162 -11.84 -2.01 25.23
CA ARG A 162 -11.26 -2.92 24.23
C ARG A 162 -11.78 -2.61 22.81
N GLU A 163 -13.07 -2.30 22.70
CA GLU A 163 -13.63 -1.88 21.40
C GLU A 163 -12.95 -0.59 20.89
N LEU A 164 -12.75 0.41 21.74
CA LEU A 164 -12.03 1.63 21.36
C LEU A 164 -10.54 1.38 21.05
N GLU A 165 -9.90 0.46 21.76
CA GLU A 165 -8.53 0.01 21.45
C GLU A 165 -8.45 -0.59 20.03
N GLY A 166 -9.38 -1.51 19.68
CA GLY A 166 -9.45 -2.09 18.34
C GLY A 166 -9.72 -1.04 17.25
N LEU A 167 -10.61 -0.06 17.52
CA LEU A 167 -10.89 1.04 16.59
C LEU A 167 -9.70 2.01 16.46
N ALA A 168 -8.92 2.23 17.52
CA ALA A 168 -7.68 3.01 17.45
C ALA A 168 -6.63 2.30 16.57
N ALA A 169 -6.44 1.00 16.76
CA ALA A 169 -5.59 0.19 15.88
C ALA A 169 -6.07 0.22 14.43
N GLN A 170 -7.39 0.25 14.19
CA GLN A 170 -7.95 0.40 12.84
C GLN A 170 -7.64 1.76 12.20
N ILE A 171 -7.56 2.86 12.99
CA ILE A 171 -7.09 4.17 12.48
C ILE A 171 -5.64 4.05 12.04
N ASP A 172 -4.78 3.46 12.85
CA ASP A 172 -3.35 3.34 12.56
C ASP A 172 -3.11 2.39 11.39
N TYR A 173 -3.91 1.32 11.24
CA TYR A 173 -3.95 0.49 10.03
C TYR A 173 -4.21 1.33 8.78
N GLN A 174 -5.25 2.19 8.77
CA GLN A 174 -5.55 3.04 7.61
C GLN A 174 -4.47 4.08 7.34
N ARG A 175 -3.79 4.59 8.37
CA ARG A 175 -2.64 5.49 8.21
C ARG A 175 -1.48 4.78 7.51
N PHE A 176 -1.12 3.56 7.93
CA PHE A 176 -0.06 2.80 7.28
C PHE A 176 -0.44 2.36 5.87
N GLN A 177 -1.71 2.11 5.60
CA GLN A 177 -2.21 1.87 4.23
C GLN A 177 -2.03 3.12 3.35
N LEU A 178 -2.25 4.31 3.87
CA LEU A 178 -2.00 5.57 3.15
C LEU A 178 -0.51 5.75 2.85
N GLU A 179 0.38 5.51 3.83
CA GLU A 179 1.84 5.57 3.61
C GLU A 179 2.29 4.53 2.55
N GLY A 180 1.75 3.31 2.61
CA GLY A 180 1.99 2.27 1.61
C GLY A 180 1.51 2.67 0.21
N ALA A 181 0.36 3.33 0.11
CA ALA A 181 -0.17 3.82 -1.16
C ALA A 181 0.71 4.95 -1.75
N GLN A 182 1.22 5.86 -0.92
CA GLN A 182 2.16 6.92 -1.34
C GLN A 182 3.47 6.32 -1.87
N LEU A 183 4.05 5.38 -1.12
CA LEU A 183 5.25 4.65 -1.53
C LEU A 183 5.05 3.93 -2.86
N THR A 184 3.96 3.20 -3.00
CA THR A 184 3.63 2.44 -4.21
C THR A 184 3.41 3.36 -5.41
N LEU A 185 2.70 4.49 -5.23
CA LEU A 185 2.49 5.47 -6.29
C LEU A 185 3.82 6.05 -6.78
N ALA A 186 4.69 6.48 -5.86
CA ALA A 186 6.01 7.00 -6.21
C ALA A 186 6.86 5.95 -6.94
N ALA A 187 6.88 4.71 -6.46
CA ALA A 187 7.61 3.61 -7.08
C ALA A 187 7.10 3.27 -8.49
N ASN A 188 5.77 3.25 -8.69
CA ASN A 188 5.17 3.01 -9.99
C ASN A 188 5.50 4.12 -11.00
N ILE A 189 5.53 5.40 -10.56
CA ILE A 189 5.92 6.52 -11.42
C ILE A 189 7.40 6.40 -11.80
N VAL A 190 8.29 6.08 -10.85
CA VAL A 190 9.72 5.85 -11.15
C VAL A 190 9.88 4.70 -12.15
N ALA A 191 9.23 3.57 -11.92
CA ALA A 191 9.28 2.42 -12.81
C ALA A 191 8.76 2.74 -14.22
N ALA A 192 7.65 3.47 -14.34
CA ALA A 192 7.08 3.87 -15.63
C ALA A 192 7.98 4.89 -16.35
N ALA A 193 8.60 5.84 -15.64
CA ALA A 193 9.57 6.78 -16.20
C ALA A 193 10.84 6.09 -16.71
N LEU A 194 11.36 5.10 -15.96
CA LEU A 194 12.49 4.28 -16.38
C LEU A 194 12.16 3.42 -17.62
N ASN A 195 10.95 2.86 -17.65
CA ASN A 195 10.48 2.12 -18.82
C ASN A 195 10.33 3.04 -20.06
N GLU A 196 9.76 4.23 -19.90
CA GLU A 196 9.70 5.22 -20.98
C GLU A 196 11.10 5.58 -21.49
N ALA A 197 12.04 5.86 -20.59
CA ALA A 197 13.42 6.19 -20.93
C ALA A 197 14.12 5.05 -21.70
N SER A 198 13.91 3.81 -21.25
CA SER A 198 14.41 2.61 -21.93
C SER A 198 13.84 2.45 -23.36
N LEU A 199 12.52 2.60 -23.49
CA LEU A 199 11.83 2.50 -24.78
C LEU A 199 12.28 3.58 -25.76
N ARG A 200 12.44 4.83 -25.30
CA ARG A 200 12.97 5.92 -26.12
C ARG A 200 14.39 5.64 -26.59
N ALA A 201 15.26 5.13 -25.71
CA ALA A 201 16.62 4.74 -26.07
C ALA A 201 16.63 3.60 -27.12
N ARG A 202 15.79 2.59 -26.96
CA ARG A 202 15.63 1.47 -27.91
C ARG A 202 15.10 1.96 -29.26
N ILE A 203 14.09 2.83 -29.28
CA ILE A 203 13.53 3.42 -30.50
C ILE A 203 14.59 4.25 -31.24
N ALA A 204 15.32 5.11 -30.53
CA ALA A 204 16.38 5.92 -31.12
C ALA A 204 17.47 5.05 -31.73
N GLU A 205 17.89 4.01 -31.01
CA GLU A 205 18.89 3.04 -31.49
C GLU A 205 18.37 2.28 -32.73
N THR A 206 17.14 1.76 -32.66
CA THR A 206 16.53 1.04 -33.79
C THR A 206 16.45 1.93 -35.05
N ARG A 207 16.07 3.21 -34.91
CA ARG A 207 16.04 4.17 -36.02
C ARG A 207 17.43 4.40 -36.59
N THR A 208 18.45 4.56 -35.75
CA THR A 208 19.84 4.68 -36.18
C THR A 208 20.30 3.44 -36.99
N LEU A 209 19.97 2.25 -36.50
CA LEU A 209 20.27 1.00 -37.20
C LEU A 209 19.51 0.87 -38.52
N ILE A 210 18.24 1.28 -38.59
CA ILE A 210 17.44 1.32 -39.82
C ILE A 210 18.10 2.23 -40.86
N ASP A 211 18.56 3.41 -40.48
CA ASP A 211 19.21 4.36 -41.41
C ASP A 211 20.58 3.85 -41.89
N LEU A 212 21.33 3.20 -41.03
CA LEU A 212 22.56 2.53 -41.43
C LEU A 212 22.28 1.37 -42.41
N GLN A 213 21.24 0.60 -42.17
CA GLN A 213 20.84 -0.53 -43.00
C GLN A 213 20.32 -0.11 -44.37
N LYS A 214 19.57 1.06 -44.45
CA LYS A 214 19.16 1.63 -45.72
C LYS A 214 20.35 2.02 -46.59
N ARG A 215 21.32 2.74 -46.02
CA ARG A 215 22.54 3.12 -46.74
C ARG A 215 23.34 1.88 -47.24
N GLN A 216 23.36 0.86 -46.42
CA GLN A 216 24.01 -0.40 -46.82
C GLN A 216 23.25 -1.10 -47.97
N LEU A 217 21.92 -1.05 -47.95
CA LEU A 217 21.08 -1.58 -49.04
C LEU A 217 21.31 -0.83 -50.36
N GLU A 218 21.39 0.51 -50.33
CA GLU A 218 21.72 1.34 -51.51
C GLU A 218 23.08 0.90 -52.10
N LEU A 219 24.11 0.74 -51.28
CA LEU A 219 25.43 0.30 -51.75
C LEU A 219 25.41 -1.10 -52.39
N VAL A 220 24.65 -2.06 -51.79
CA VAL A 220 24.51 -3.40 -52.35
C VAL A 220 23.72 -3.40 -53.66
N ASP A 221 22.72 -2.53 -53.82
CA ASP A 221 21.99 -2.39 -55.06
C ASP A 221 22.87 -1.82 -56.18
N GLU A 222 23.69 -0.80 -55.90
CA GLU A 222 24.70 -0.26 -56.85
C GLU A 222 25.72 -1.34 -57.26
N GLN A 223 26.19 -2.15 -56.32
CA GLN A 223 27.10 -3.27 -56.56
C GLN A 223 26.48 -4.36 -57.47
N LEU A 224 25.19 -4.61 -57.29
CA LEU A 224 24.47 -5.55 -58.15
C LEU A 224 24.39 -5.02 -59.61
N GLN A 225 24.15 -3.74 -59.81
CA GLN A 225 24.07 -3.12 -61.16
C GLN A 225 25.37 -3.24 -61.93
N VAL A 226 26.51 -3.22 -61.21
CA VAL A 226 27.83 -3.38 -61.85
C VAL A 226 28.33 -4.85 -61.80
N GLY A 227 27.51 -5.80 -61.35
CA GLY A 227 27.83 -7.21 -61.28
C GLY A 227 28.82 -7.61 -60.19
N ALA A 228 29.04 -6.74 -59.20
CA ALA A 228 29.96 -6.97 -58.09
C ALA A 228 29.37 -7.77 -56.91
N THR A 229 28.03 -7.97 -56.89
CA THR A 229 27.31 -8.78 -55.88
C THR A 229 26.20 -9.58 -56.55
N SER A 230 25.53 -10.48 -55.77
CA SER A 230 24.47 -11.34 -56.29
C SER A 230 23.08 -10.87 -55.92
N LEU A 231 22.04 -11.24 -56.67
CA LEU A 231 20.63 -10.96 -56.30
C LEU A 231 20.23 -11.55 -54.96
N PRO A 232 20.65 -12.80 -54.54
CA PRO A 232 20.41 -13.30 -53.20
C PRO A 232 20.94 -12.41 -52.09
N ASP A 233 22.13 -11.76 -52.27
CA ASP A 233 22.71 -10.83 -51.30
C ASP A 233 21.86 -9.57 -51.13
N LEU A 234 21.33 -8.99 -52.22
CA LEU A 234 20.41 -7.87 -52.18
C LEU A 234 19.09 -8.22 -51.48
N LEU A 235 18.56 -9.42 -51.76
CA LEU A 235 17.30 -9.88 -51.14
C LEU A 235 17.51 -10.18 -49.65
N ALA A 236 18.66 -10.67 -49.23
CA ALA A 236 19.01 -10.86 -47.83
C ALA A 236 19.04 -9.52 -47.06
N GLN A 237 19.65 -8.48 -47.67
CA GLN A 237 19.64 -7.12 -47.10
C GLN A 237 18.24 -6.50 -47.01
N LYS A 238 17.42 -6.66 -48.05
CA LYS A 238 16.03 -6.23 -47.99
C LYS A 238 15.24 -6.91 -46.88
N SER A 239 15.42 -8.21 -46.72
CA SER A 239 14.79 -8.98 -45.65
C SER A 239 15.21 -8.50 -44.26
N GLN A 240 16.50 -8.25 -44.07
CA GLN A 240 17.04 -7.76 -42.80
C GLN A 240 16.52 -6.33 -42.46
N LEU A 241 16.49 -5.43 -43.44
CA LEU A 241 15.90 -4.12 -43.25
C LEU A 241 14.40 -4.23 -42.87
N ALA A 242 13.66 -5.07 -43.57
CA ALA A 242 12.23 -5.25 -43.26
C ALA A 242 12.00 -5.82 -41.85
N GLN A 243 12.83 -6.78 -41.42
CA GLN A 243 12.79 -7.32 -40.05
C GLN A 243 13.09 -6.24 -39.02
N LEU A 244 14.13 -5.41 -39.23
CA LEU A 244 14.48 -4.33 -38.33
C LEU A 244 13.38 -3.26 -38.26
N VAL A 245 12.79 -2.87 -39.37
CA VAL A 245 11.64 -1.93 -39.44
C VAL A 245 10.44 -2.53 -38.69
N ALA A 246 10.19 -3.81 -38.79
CA ALA A 246 9.09 -4.48 -38.09
C ALA A 246 9.23 -4.43 -36.55
N THR A 247 10.44 -4.26 -36.02
CA THR A 247 10.65 -4.12 -34.55
C THR A 247 10.27 -2.73 -34.03
N LEU A 248 10.18 -1.71 -34.87
CA LEU A 248 9.93 -0.33 -34.44
C LEU A 248 8.49 -0.11 -33.97
N SER A 249 7.50 -0.62 -34.69
CA SER A 249 6.08 -0.40 -34.38
C SER A 249 5.66 -0.96 -33.00
N PRO A 250 6.07 -2.17 -32.59
CA PRO A 250 5.84 -2.63 -31.21
C PRO A 250 6.46 -1.73 -30.14
N LEU A 251 7.69 -1.23 -30.35
CA LEU A 251 8.36 -0.35 -29.41
C LEU A 251 7.64 1.00 -29.27
N GLU A 252 7.19 1.58 -30.39
CA GLU A 252 6.40 2.82 -30.38
C GLU A 252 5.05 2.62 -29.67
N LYS A 253 4.38 1.48 -29.89
CA LYS A 253 3.17 1.12 -29.16
C LYS A 253 3.43 1.01 -27.67
N GLU A 254 4.48 0.31 -27.23
CA GLU A 254 4.84 0.17 -25.81
C GLU A 254 5.16 1.52 -25.17
N LEU A 255 5.81 2.44 -25.92
CA LEU A 255 6.07 3.79 -25.47
C LEU A 255 4.78 4.55 -25.19
N GLU A 256 3.80 4.50 -26.09
CA GLU A 256 2.49 5.16 -25.87
C GLU A 256 1.74 4.55 -24.68
N LEU A 257 1.75 3.23 -24.53
CA LEU A 257 1.16 2.57 -23.36
C LEU A 257 1.82 3.00 -22.04
N SER A 258 3.15 3.14 -22.03
CA SER A 258 3.90 3.65 -20.87
C SER A 258 3.53 5.10 -20.54
N ARG A 259 3.34 5.95 -21.54
CA ARG A 259 2.90 7.33 -21.37
C ARG A 259 1.46 7.43 -20.86
N HIS A 260 0.55 6.57 -21.35
CA HIS A 260 -0.82 6.49 -20.83
C HIS A 260 -0.81 6.07 -19.34
N LEU A 261 0.04 5.11 -18.96
CA LEU A 261 0.19 4.72 -17.56
C LEU A 261 0.72 5.88 -16.71
N LEU A 262 1.75 6.62 -17.16
CA LEU A 262 2.28 7.79 -16.46
C LEU A 262 1.21 8.86 -16.26
N ALA A 263 0.36 9.12 -17.27
CA ALA A 263 -0.75 10.08 -17.17
C ALA A 263 -1.70 9.67 -16.03
N VAL A 264 -2.14 8.40 -16.01
CA VAL A 264 -3.07 7.88 -14.99
C VAL A 264 -2.44 7.93 -13.60
N LEU A 265 -1.16 7.56 -13.46
CA LEU A 265 -0.43 7.63 -12.19
C LEU A 265 -0.29 9.08 -11.70
N ALA A 266 -0.15 10.04 -12.62
CA ALA A 266 -0.11 11.47 -12.31
C ALA A 266 -1.50 12.08 -12.03
N GLY A 267 -2.58 11.28 -12.07
CA GLY A 267 -3.96 11.76 -11.88
C GLY A 267 -4.53 12.51 -13.09
N ARG A 268 -3.97 12.31 -14.28
CA ARG A 268 -4.35 13.00 -15.53
C ARG A 268 -4.98 12.05 -16.54
N PHE A 269 -5.68 12.61 -17.50
CA PHE A 269 -6.19 11.82 -18.62
C PHE A 269 -5.07 11.46 -19.61
N PRO A 270 -5.11 10.26 -20.24
CA PRO A 270 -4.10 9.85 -21.22
C PRO A 270 -3.92 10.81 -22.41
N GLY A 271 -4.94 11.60 -22.73
CA GLY A 271 -4.87 12.62 -23.80
C GLY A 271 -4.21 13.94 -23.39
N ASP A 272 -3.85 14.11 -22.11
CA ASP A 272 -3.16 15.32 -21.65
C ASP A 272 -1.72 15.32 -22.17
N ALA A 273 -1.39 16.30 -23.01
CA ALA A 273 -0.10 16.33 -23.71
C ALA A 273 1.10 16.81 -22.88
N ASP A 274 0.87 17.32 -21.65
CA ASP A 274 1.88 18.01 -20.85
C ASP A 274 2.58 17.09 -19.82
N LEU A 275 2.95 15.88 -20.26
CA LEU A 275 3.80 14.99 -19.45
C LEU A 275 5.26 15.19 -19.82
N PRO A 276 6.18 15.23 -18.83
CA PRO A 276 7.60 15.26 -19.11
C PRO A 276 8.01 14.01 -19.90
N THR A 277 9.07 14.15 -20.68
CA THR A 277 9.73 13.03 -21.36
C THR A 277 10.97 12.65 -20.58
N PHE A 278 11.26 11.34 -20.50
CA PHE A 278 12.41 10.82 -19.78
C PHE A 278 13.40 10.19 -20.74
N SER A 279 14.69 10.43 -20.48
CA SER A 279 15.80 9.73 -21.12
C SER A 279 16.69 9.03 -20.06
N LEU A 280 17.43 7.98 -20.47
CA LEU A 280 18.33 7.30 -19.55
C LEU A 280 19.50 8.20 -19.10
N ASP A 281 19.82 9.24 -19.86
CA ASP A 281 20.91 10.17 -19.53
C ASP A 281 20.50 11.17 -18.45
N ASP A 282 19.20 11.46 -18.32
CA ASP A 282 18.63 12.35 -17.30
C ASP A 282 18.53 11.70 -15.93
N LEU A 283 18.62 10.37 -15.87
CA LEU A 283 18.44 9.58 -14.65
C LEU A 283 19.81 9.08 -14.16
N LYS A 284 20.20 9.53 -12.98
CA LYS A 284 21.47 9.14 -12.37
C LYS A 284 21.31 7.90 -11.50
N LEU A 285 22.25 6.96 -11.63
CA LEU A 285 22.31 5.80 -10.76
C LEU A 285 22.74 6.25 -9.35
N PRO A 286 21.98 5.95 -8.28
CA PRO A 286 22.41 6.26 -6.91
C PRO A 286 23.73 5.55 -6.57
N GLY A 287 24.77 6.32 -6.18
CA GLY A 287 26.08 5.77 -5.85
C GLY A 287 26.12 5.04 -4.50
N GLU A 288 25.27 5.44 -3.56
CA GLU A 288 25.13 4.79 -2.25
C GLU A 288 23.69 4.31 -2.08
N LEU A 289 23.56 3.04 -1.74
CA LEU A 289 22.27 2.41 -1.46
C LEU A 289 22.24 1.96 -0.01
N PRO A 290 21.29 2.48 0.80
CA PRO A 290 21.12 2.06 2.18
C PRO A 290 20.64 0.60 2.23
N VAL A 291 21.13 -0.13 3.22
CA VAL A 291 20.63 -1.47 3.56
C VAL A 291 20.24 -1.47 5.03
N SER A 292 18.98 -1.72 5.32
CA SER A 292 18.46 -1.80 6.69
C SER A 292 18.81 -3.14 7.35
N LEU A 293 18.94 -3.11 8.68
CA LEU A 293 19.02 -4.36 9.46
C LEU A 293 17.65 -5.08 9.41
N PRO A 294 17.64 -6.42 9.52
CA PRO A 294 16.39 -7.18 9.55
C PRO A 294 15.37 -6.70 10.58
N SER A 295 15.83 -6.32 11.79
CA SER A 295 14.96 -5.79 12.85
C SER A 295 14.34 -4.43 12.52
N ASP A 296 15.04 -3.59 11.76
CA ASP A 296 14.57 -2.26 11.39
C ASP A 296 13.54 -2.33 10.27
N LEU A 297 13.73 -3.26 9.33
CA LEU A 297 12.82 -3.49 8.22
C LEU A 297 11.37 -3.71 8.69
N VAL A 298 11.18 -4.50 9.76
CA VAL A 298 9.87 -4.77 10.36
C VAL A 298 9.21 -3.49 10.90
N ARG A 299 9.99 -2.50 11.32
CA ARG A 299 9.49 -1.22 11.86
C ARG A 299 9.29 -0.15 10.79
N GLN A 300 9.95 -0.30 9.66
CA GLN A 300 10.03 0.71 8.59
C GLN A 300 9.02 0.49 7.47
N ARG A 301 8.62 -0.74 7.19
CA ARG A 301 7.70 -1.06 6.10
C ARG A 301 6.24 -0.76 6.47
N PRO A 302 5.52 0.04 5.66
CA PRO A 302 4.12 0.39 5.94
C PRO A 302 3.18 -0.82 5.92
N ASP A 303 3.42 -1.81 5.04
CA ASP A 303 2.61 -3.02 4.93
C ASP A 303 2.74 -3.92 6.17
N ILE A 304 3.96 -4.07 6.72
CA ILE A 304 4.21 -4.80 7.96
C ILE A 304 3.56 -4.08 9.14
N ARG A 305 3.70 -2.76 9.22
CA ARG A 305 3.05 -1.94 10.25
C ARG A 305 1.53 -2.04 10.17
N ALA A 306 0.95 -2.00 8.97
CA ALA A 306 -0.48 -2.17 8.78
C ALA A 306 -0.96 -3.55 9.26
N SER A 307 -0.25 -4.62 8.92
CA SER A 307 -0.60 -5.98 9.37
C SER A 307 -0.45 -6.16 10.89
N GLU A 308 0.50 -5.47 11.53
CA GLU A 308 0.64 -5.40 12.98
C GLU A 308 -0.57 -4.76 13.65
N GLU A 309 -1.10 -3.66 13.10
CA GLU A 309 -2.29 -3.00 13.66
C GLU A 309 -3.57 -3.82 13.46
N LEU A 310 -3.67 -4.62 12.39
CA LEU A 310 -4.76 -5.60 12.25
C LEU A 310 -4.68 -6.69 13.32
N LEU A 311 -3.48 -7.16 13.64
CA LEU A 311 -3.26 -8.11 14.72
C LEU A 311 -3.62 -7.50 16.08
N HIS A 312 -3.29 -6.22 16.31
CA HIS A 312 -3.68 -5.48 17.51
C HIS A 312 -5.22 -5.37 17.63
N ALA A 313 -5.90 -5.01 16.55
CA ALA A 313 -7.36 -4.96 16.52
C ALA A 313 -7.98 -6.33 16.87
N ALA A 314 -7.47 -7.41 16.27
CA ALA A 314 -7.95 -8.77 16.57
C ALA A 314 -7.69 -9.18 18.03
N SER A 315 -6.59 -8.74 18.64
CA SER A 315 -6.34 -8.93 20.09
C SER A 315 -7.39 -8.21 20.95
N ALA A 316 -7.73 -6.96 20.57
CA ALA A 316 -8.76 -6.20 21.25
C ALA A 316 -10.15 -6.86 21.13
N ASP A 317 -10.48 -7.46 19.99
CA ASP A 317 -11.72 -8.20 19.76
C ASP A 317 -11.83 -9.44 20.66
N VAL A 318 -10.73 -10.15 20.95
CA VAL A 318 -10.70 -11.21 21.98
C VAL A 318 -11.07 -10.65 23.34
N GLY A 319 -10.58 -9.44 23.66
CA GLY A 319 -10.93 -8.72 24.89
C GLY A 319 -12.42 -8.40 24.96
N VAL A 320 -13.00 -7.86 23.89
CA VAL A 320 -14.45 -7.58 23.78
C VAL A 320 -15.28 -8.85 23.98
N ALA A 321 -14.94 -9.94 23.26
CA ALA A 321 -15.64 -11.20 23.36
C ALA A 321 -15.54 -11.82 24.79
N THR A 322 -14.40 -11.61 25.45
CA THR A 322 -14.18 -12.06 26.83
C THR A 322 -14.99 -11.22 27.81
N ALA A 323 -15.00 -9.88 27.63
CA ALA A 323 -15.75 -8.96 28.49
C ALA A 323 -17.28 -9.22 28.47
N ASN A 324 -17.82 -9.67 27.34
CA ASN A 324 -19.23 -10.00 27.17
C ASN A 324 -19.67 -11.26 27.95
N LEU A 325 -18.76 -12.00 28.58
CA LEU A 325 -19.07 -13.07 29.53
C LEU A 325 -19.38 -12.55 30.94
N TYR A 326 -19.04 -11.31 31.26
CA TYR A 326 -19.17 -10.70 32.57
C TYR A 326 -20.49 -9.90 32.71
N PRO A 327 -20.90 -9.59 33.96
CA PRO A 327 -22.10 -8.80 34.20
C PRO A 327 -22.03 -7.42 33.54
N GLN A 328 -23.15 -6.98 32.98
CA GLN A 328 -23.35 -5.61 32.45
C GLN A 328 -24.32 -4.86 33.33
N ILE A 329 -24.01 -3.63 33.68
CA ILE A 329 -24.89 -2.72 34.42
C ILE A 329 -25.31 -1.59 33.50
N THR A 330 -26.63 -1.44 33.33
CA THR A 330 -27.25 -0.33 32.59
C THR A 330 -28.02 0.57 33.54
N LEU A 331 -27.69 1.84 33.52
CA LEU A 331 -28.46 2.90 34.16
C LEU A 331 -29.51 3.43 33.18
N SER A 332 -30.75 3.60 33.63
CA SER A 332 -31.84 4.14 32.83
C SER A 332 -32.57 5.22 33.59
N GLY A 333 -33.09 6.21 32.88
CA GLY A 333 -33.94 7.22 33.41
C GLY A 333 -34.92 7.70 32.34
N ASN A 334 -36.14 7.99 32.71
CA ASN A 334 -37.05 8.69 31.83
C ASN A 334 -37.77 9.81 32.57
N VAL A 335 -38.23 10.80 31.81
CA VAL A 335 -39.12 11.87 32.26
C VAL A 335 -40.03 12.27 31.10
N GLY A 336 -41.27 12.50 31.40
CA GLY A 336 -42.23 12.86 30.34
C GLY A 336 -43.64 13.11 30.83
N SER A 337 -44.57 13.02 29.90
CA SER A 337 -46.00 13.14 30.15
C SER A 337 -46.77 12.04 29.43
N GLU A 338 -47.81 11.54 30.07
CA GLU A 338 -48.69 10.51 29.56
C GLU A 338 -50.14 10.89 29.82
N ALA A 339 -50.99 10.90 28.78
CA ALA A 339 -52.39 11.29 28.88
C ALA A 339 -53.29 10.48 27.95
N ILE A 340 -54.55 10.29 28.35
CA ILE A 340 -55.57 9.62 27.51
C ILE A 340 -56.27 10.55 26.52
N LYS A 341 -56.07 11.86 26.65
CA LYS A 341 -56.55 12.89 25.71
C LYS A 341 -55.40 13.83 25.38
N LEU A 342 -55.26 14.18 24.12
CA LEU A 342 -54.20 15.09 23.66
C LEU A 342 -54.27 16.47 24.33
N GLY A 343 -55.46 16.98 24.62
CA GLY A 343 -55.65 18.27 25.28
C GLY A 343 -55.16 18.31 26.73
N ASP A 344 -55.04 17.15 27.37
CA ASP A 344 -54.62 17.04 28.76
C ASP A 344 -53.10 16.71 28.88
N PHE A 345 -52.40 16.64 27.78
CA PHE A 345 -51.00 16.15 27.73
C PHE A 345 -50.02 16.91 28.62
N PHE A 346 -50.27 18.21 28.85
CA PHE A 346 -49.48 19.04 29.75
C PHE A 346 -50.24 19.45 31.03
N ALA A 347 -51.35 18.76 31.35
CA ALA A 347 -52.14 19.05 32.53
C ALA A 347 -51.44 18.56 33.82
N ASN A 348 -51.88 19.09 34.95
CA ASN A 348 -51.43 18.63 36.26
C ASN A 348 -51.76 17.13 36.45
N GLY A 349 -50.73 16.34 36.83
CA GLY A 349 -50.88 14.92 37.11
C GLY A 349 -50.59 13.97 35.94
N THR A 350 -50.18 14.52 34.78
CA THR A 350 -49.75 13.68 33.62
C THR A 350 -48.24 13.41 33.59
N GLY A 351 -47.45 14.10 34.43
CA GLY A 351 -45.99 13.94 34.51
C GLY A 351 -45.60 12.55 35.02
N ILE A 352 -44.72 11.91 34.31
CA ILE A 352 -44.12 10.61 34.67
C ILE A 352 -42.61 10.71 34.75
N TRP A 353 -42.01 9.94 35.59
CA TRP A 353 -40.56 9.77 35.65
C TRP A 353 -40.18 8.42 36.24
N SER A 354 -39.02 7.90 35.81
CA SER A 354 -38.41 6.76 36.48
C SER A 354 -36.86 6.86 36.43
N ILE A 355 -36.23 6.27 37.43
CA ILE A 355 -34.78 6.04 37.47
C ILE A 355 -34.58 4.58 37.86
N GLY A 356 -33.73 3.88 37.13
CA GLY A 356 -33.45 2.48 37.37
C GLY A 356 -31.99 2.12 37.10
N ALA A 357 -31.57 1.03 37.71
CA ALA A 357 -30.29 0.33 37.40
C ALA A 357 -30.63 -1.15 37.21
N GLY A 358 -30.24 -1.68 36.06
CA GLY A 358 -30.39 -3.10 35.73
C GLY A 358 -29.02 -3.79 35.64
N LEU A 359 -28.86 -4.95 36.28
CA LEU A 359 -27.72 -5.81 36.13
C LEU A 359 -28.13 -7.05 35.35
N VAL A 360 -27.43 -7.34 34.26
CA VAL A 360 -27.64 -8.53 33.43
C VAL A 360 -26.36 -9.35 33.45
N GLN A 361 -26.44 -10.59 33.98
CA GLN A 361 -25.38 -11.60 33.90
C GLN A 361 -25.86 -12.73 33.00
N PRO A 362 -25.16 -13.00 31.87
CA PRO A 362 -25.45 -14.18 31.07
C PRO A 362 -25.19 -15.45 31.92
N ILE A 363 -26.23 -16.27 32.14
CA ILE A 363 -26.10 -17.54 32.86
C ILE A 363 -26.02 -18.72 31.90
N PHE A 364 -26.92 -18.75 30.93
CA PHE A 364 -26.97 -19.81 29.94
C PHE A 364 -27.43 -19.28 28.58
N HIS A 365 -26.57 -19.33 27.59
CA HIS A 365 -26.81 -18.93 26.20
C HIS A 365 -26.45 -20.06 25.21
N GLY A 366 -26.51 -21.33 25.65
CA GLY A 366 -26.29 -22.46 24.77
C GLY A 366 -24.93 -22.46 24.06
N ASP A 367 -23.84 -22.12 24.75
CA ASP A 367 -22.46 -22.00 24.22
C ASP A 367 -22.20 -20.78 23.29
N GLU A 368 -23.20 -19.93 23.02
CA GLU A 368 -23.04 -18.79 22.10
C GLU A 368 -21.86 -17.87 22.46
N LEU A 369 -21.77 -17.41 23.70
CA LEU A 369 -20.76 -16.45 24.11
C LEU A 369 -19.36 -17.06 24.16
N THR A 370 -19.25 -18.33 24.57
CA THR A 370 -17.96 -19.06 24.56
C THR A 370 -17.52 -19.38 23.15
N ALA A 371 -18.45 -19.69 22.23
CA ALA A 371 -18.17 -19.85 20.81
C ALA A 371 -17.71 -18.54 20.17
N LYS A 372 -18.32 -17.39 20.49
CA LYS A 372 -17.87 -16.05 20.03
C LYS A 372 -16.45 -15.77 20.50
N ARG A 373 -16.10 -16.08 21.77
CA ARG A 373 -14.73 -15.91 22.26
C ARG A 373 -13.75 -16.81 21.51
N ARG A 374 -14.07 -18.10 21.29
CA ARG A 374 -13.22 -19.02 20.50
C ARG A 374 -13.07 -18.52 19.05
N ALA A 375 -14.13 -18.00 18.45
CA ALA A 375 -14.07 -17.40 17.11
C ALA A 375 -13.11 -16.20 17.06
N ALA A 376 -13.17 -15.29 18.04
CA ALA A 376 -12.25 -14.18 18.17
C ALA A 376 -10.80 -14.63 18.35
N GLN A 377 -10.55 -15.69 19.16
CA GLN A 377 -9.22 -16.28 19.32
C GLN A 377 -8.69 -16.84 17.99
N SER A 378 -9.52 -17.57 17.24
CA SER A 378 -9.12 -18.07 15.92
C SER A 378 -8.88 -16.93 14.90
N ALA A 379 -9.63 -15.83 14.99
CA ALA A 379 -9.38 -14.63 14.18
C ALA A 379 -8.03 -13.97 14.53
N TYR A 380 -7.67 -13.91 15.81
CA TYR A 380 -6.35 -13.45 16.26
C TYR A 380 -5.22 -14.35 15.72
N GLU A 381 -5.38 -15.68 15.78
CA GLU A 381 -4.40 -16.63 15.24
C GLU A 381 -4.22 -16.47 13.72
N ALA A 382 -5.32 -16.24 13.00
CA ALA A 382 -5.27 -15.95 11.56
C ALA A 382 -4.56 -14.62 11.26
N ALA A 383 -4.83 -13.55 12.03
CA ALA A 383 -4.15 -12.27 11.90
C ALA A 383 -2.64 -12.39 12.21
N LEU A 384 -2.26 -13.22 13.20
CA LEU A 384 -0.85 -13.49 13.53
C LEU A 384 -0.14 -14.23 12.39
N ALA A 385 -0.80 -15.18 11.75
CA ALA A 385 -0.25 -15.88 10.59
C ALA A 385 -0.07 -14.94 9.41
N GLN A 386 -1.05 -14.08 9.15
CA GLN A 386 -0.98 -13.05 8.09
C GLN A 386 0.14 -12.04 8.34
N TYR A 387 0.32 -11.58 9.59
CA TYR A 387 1.45 -10.73 9.97
C TYR A 387 2.79 -11.40 9.65
N LYS A 388 2.97 -12.69 10.03
CA LYS A 388 4.20 -13.45 9.74
C LYS A 388 4.45 -13.59 8.25
N GLU A 389 3.40 -13.84 7.45
CA GLU A 389 3.50 -13.91 5.98
C GLU A 389 3.95 -12.57 5.39
N THR A 390 3.35 -11.45 5.83
CA THR A 390 3.74 -10.10 5.38
C THR A 390 5.20 -9.80 5.70
N VAL A 391 5.67 -10.20 6.89
CA VAL A 391 7.08 -10.07 7.27
C VAL A 391 7.97 -10.89 6.33
N LEU A 392 7.65 -12.17 6.06
CA LEU A 392 8.42 -13.02 5.15
C LEU A 392 8.49 -12.44 3.74
N GLN A 393 7.37 -11.93 3.21
CA GLN A 393 7.35 -11.23 1.92
C GLN A 393 8.20 -9.97 1.92
N GLY A 394 8.19 -9.21 3.02
CA GLY A 394 9.07 -8.06 3.19
C GLY A 394 10.55 -8.42 3.07
N PHE A 395 10.96 -9.50 3.73
CA PHE A 395 12.33 -10.01 3.64
C PHE A 395 12.68 -10.50 2.23
N GLN A 396 11.76 -11.24 1.60
CA GLN A 396 11.95 -11.71 0.22
C GLN A 396 12.17 -10.54 -0.74
N ASN A 397 11.33 -9.49 -0.69
CA ASN A 397 11.46 -8.35 -1.59
C ASN A 397 12.83 -7.66 -1.48
N VAL A 398 13.37 -7.53 -0.27
CA VAL A 398 14.71 -6.95 -0.07
C VAL A 398 15.80 -7.88 -0.58
N ALA A 399 15.68 -9.19 -0.29
CA ALA A 399 16.65 -10.18 -0.76
C ALA A 399 16.72 -10.24 -2.30
N ASP A 400 15.55 -10.25 -2.95
CA ASP A 400 15.41 -10.26 -4.40
C ASP A 400 16.04 -9.00 -5.03
N ALA A 401 15.74 -7.80 -4.46
CA ALA A 401 16.31 -6.54 -4.95
C ALA A 401 17.84 -6.48 -4.78
N LEU A 402 18.39 -6.95 -3.65
CA LEU A 402 19.84 -7.02 -3.45
C LEU A 402 20.52 -7.96 -4.43
N HIS A 403 19.88 -9.10 -4.75
CA HIS A 403 20.39 -10.04 -5.72
C HIS A 403 20.33 -9.50 -7.14
N ALA A 404 19.23 -8.80 -7.51
CA ALA A 404 19.08 -8.16 -8.81
C ALA A 404 20.19 -7.12 -9.04
N ILE A 405 20.45 -6.22 -8.08
CA ILE A 405 21.50 -5.20 -8.16
C ILE A 405 22.87 -5.81 -8.53
N ASP A 406 23.25 -6.91 -7.89
CA ASP A 406 24.52 -7.59 -8.16
C ASP A 406 24.53 -8.25 -9.56
N ARG A 407 23.46 -8.97 -9.90
CA ARG A 407 23.41 -9.74 -11.15
C ARG A 407 23.23 -8.87 -12.38
N ASP A 408 22.41 -7.83 -12.30
CA ASP A 408 22.19 -6.92 -13.43
C ASP A 408 23.39 -6.00 -13.67
N ALA A 409 24.19 -5.72 -12.64
CA ALA A 409 25.49 -5.09 -12.82
C ALA A 409 26.46 -5.96 -13.63
N ALA A 410 26.57 -7.24 -13.28
CA ALA A 410 27.39 -8.19 -14.04
C ALA A 410 26.87 -8.40 -15.46
N THR A 411 25.54 -8.44 -15.64
CA THR A 411 24.90 -8.53 -16.96
C THR A 411 25.23 -7.32 -17.83
N LEU A 412 25.12 -6.09 -17.29
CA LEU A 412 25.47 -4.88 -18.03
C LEU A 412 26.94 -4.86 -18.42
N GLN A 413 27.86 -5.31 -17.54
CA GLN A 413 29.28 -5.40 -17.83
C GLN A 413 29.53 -6.37 -19.00
N ALA A 414 28.91 -7.55 -18.96
CA ALA A 414 29.08 -8.56 -20.03
C ALA A 414 28.51 -8.07 -21.37
N LEU A 415 27.34 -7.42 -21.37
CA LEU A 415 26.72 -6.85 -22.57
C LEU A 415 27.53 -5.68 -23.13
N THR A 416 28.14 -4.86 -22.30
CA THR A 416 29.06 -3.79 -22.74
C THR A 416 30.31 -4.37 -23.43
N ALA A 417 30.89 -5.41 -22.87
CA ALA A 417 32.00 -6.10 -23.48
C ALA A 417 31.62 -6.81 -24.79
N ALA A 418 30.40 -7.41 -24.83
CA ALA A 418 29.90 -8.06 -26.05
C ALA A 418 29.64 -7.03 -27.17
N GLU A 419 29.08 -5.84 -26.85
CA GLU A 419 28.89 -4.78 -27.84
C GLU A 419 30.25 -4.30 -28.40
N ALA A 420 31.25 -4.07 -27.56
CA ALA A 420 32.59 -3.66 -28.01
C ALA A 420 33.22 -4.70 -28.97
N ALA A 421 33.17 -5.97 -28.58
CA ALA A 421 33.70 -7.05 -29.41
C ALA A 421 32.93 -7.22 -30.74
N ALA A 422 31.60 -7.08 -30.72
CA ALA A 422 30.76 -7.15 -31.91
C ALA A 422 31.01 -5.97 -32.86
N ARG A 423 31.21 -4.77 -32.32
CA ARG A 423 31.60 -3.58 -33.10
C ARG A 423 32.93 -3.78 -33.79
N ASP A 424 33.94 -4.21 -33.05
CA ASP A 424 35.31 -4.44 -33.59
C ASP A 424 35.27 -5.56 -34.64
N SER A 425 34.49 -6.63 -34.41
CA SER A 425 34.25 -7.71 -35.39
C SER A 425 33.60 -7.22 -36.67
N LEU A 426 32.60 -6.33 -36.54
CA LEU A 426 31.93 -5.74 -37.71
C LEU A 426 32.90 -4.87 -38.50
N GLU A 427 33.70 -4.04 -37.84
CA GLU A 427 34.68 -3.19 -38.50
C GLU A 427 35.71 -4.03 -39.27
N ALA A 428 36.31 -5.03 -38.62
CA ALA A 428 37.23 -5.96 -39.28
C ALA A 428 36.59 -6.73 -40.47
N SER A 429 35.34 -7.20 -40.29
CA SER A 429 34.62 -7.91 -41.36
C SER A 429 34.31 -7.00 -42.55
N ARG A 430 34.03 -5.71 -42.28
CA ARG A 430 33.79 -4.68 -43.34
C ARG A 430 35.05 -4.44 -44.16
N GLU A 431 36.21 -4.26 -43.51
CA GLU A 431 37.50 -4.07 -44.17
C GLU A 431 37.92 -5.31 -44.99
N GLN A 432 37.77 -6.49 -44.41
CA GLN A 432 38.10 -7.76 -45.12
C GLN A 432 37.17 -8.02 -46.29
N PHE A 433 35.90 -7.67 -46.20
CA PHE A 433 34.96 -7.79 -47.30
C PHE A 433 35.32 -6.86 -48.49
N GLN A 434 35.76 -5.62 -48.22
CA GLN A 434 36.18 -4.67 -49.23
C GLN A 434 37.34 -5.16 -50.05
N VAL A 435 38.27 -5.96 -49.47
CA VAL A 435 39.41 -6.53 -50.16
C VAL A 435 39.16 -7.97 -50.64
N GLY A 436 37.90 -8.46 -50.52
CA GLY A 436 37.52 -9.81 -51.00
C GLY A 436 37.97 -10.98 -50.15
N MET A 437 38.42 -10.75 -48.91
CA MET A 437 38.95 -11.81 -48.03
C MET A 437 37.86 -12.61 -47.30
N VAL A 438 36.66 -12.05 -47.13
CA VAL A 438 35.52 -12.73 -46.49
C VAL A 438 34.28 -12.64 -47.38
N SER A 439 33.35 -13.56 -47.16
CA SER A 439 32.07 -13.58 -47.87
C SER A 439 31.13 -12.48 -47.37
N TYR A 440 30.17 -12.10 -48.20
CA TYR A 440 29.10 -11.18 -47.82
C TYR A 440 28.29 -11.72 -46.63
N LEU A 441 28.07 -13.03 -46.56
CA LEU A 441 27.41 -13.67 -45.44
C LEU A 441 28.13 -13.45 -44.09
N THR A 442 29.48 -13.44 -44.13
CA THR A 442 30.32 -13.16 -42.94
C THR A 442 30.06 -11.72 -42.45
N LEU A 443 30.07 -10.75 -43.35
CA LEU A 443 29.76 -9.35 -43.03
C LEU A 443 28.33 -9.19 -42.48
N LEU A 444 27.36 -9.85 -43.11
CA LEU A 444 25.94 -9.80 -42.68
C LEU A 444 25.76 -10.36 -41.26
N ASN A 445 26.45 -11.45 -40.94
CA ASN A 445 26.42 -12.05 -39.58
C ASN A 445 27.06 -11.10 -38.54
N ALA A 446 28.20 -10.48 -38.85
CA ALA A 446 28.80 -9.49 -37.96
C ALA A 446 27.92 -8.28 -37.73
N GLN A 447 27.21 -7.80 -38.77
CA GLN A 447 26.22 -6.73 -38.65
C GLN A 447 25.07 -7.09 -37.69
N ARG A 448 24.52 -8.30 -37.83
CA ARG A 448 23.44 -8.78 -36.94
C ARG A 448 23.91 -8.87 -35.49
N GLN A 449 25.08 -9.46 -35.24
CA GLN A 449 25.62 -9.55 -33.89
C GLN A 449 25.83 -8.18 -33.25
N TYR A 450 26.33 -7.20 -33.99
CA TYR A 450 26.48 -5.84 -33.49
C TYR A 450 25.14 -5.18 -33.20
N GLN A 451 24.13 -5.32 -34.09
CA GLN A 451 22.77 -4.79 -33.87
C GLN A 451 22.15 -5.38 -32.62
N ASP A 452 22.21 -6.71 -32.45
CA ASP A 452 21.66 -7.40 -31.28
C ASP A 452 22.33 -6.93 -29.99
N ALA A 453 23.67 -6.82 -29.99
CA ALA A 453 24.42 -6.35 -28.84
C ALA A 453 24.09 -4.91 -28.45
N ARG A 454 23.95 -4.01 -29.41
CA ARG A 454 23.53 -2.62 -29.16
C ARG A 454 22.12 -2.49 -28.60
N LEU A 455 21.18 -3.24 -29.16
CA LEU A 455 19.77 -3.21 -28.71
C LEU A 455 19.62 -3.76 -27.29
N ALA A 456 20.52 -4.64 -26.85
CA ALA A 456 20.52 -5.21 -25.51
C ALA A 456 20.97 -4.23 -24.40
N LEU A 457 21.73 -3.18 -24.73
CA LEU A 457 22.31 -2.28 -23.73
C LEU A 457 21.27 -1.40 -23.01
N ALA A 458 20.30 -0.82 -23.75
CA ALA A 458 19.34 0.11 -23.16
C ALA A 458 18.46 -0.55 -22.09
N PRO A 459 17.88 -1.76 -22.28
CA PRO A 459 17.18 -2.48 -21.25
C PRO A 459 18.05 -2.81 -20.03
N ALA A 460 19.31 -3.24 -20.23
CA ALA A 460 20.21 -3.59 -19.14
C ALA A 460 20.59 -2.36 -18.28
N ARG A 461 20.74 -1.18 -18.89
CA ARG A 461 20.96 0.08 -18.19
C ARG A 461 19.73 0.49 -17.36
N ALA A 462 18.54 0.34 -17.95
CA ALA A 462 17.29 0.62 -17.27
C ALA A 462 17.03 -0.34 -16.10
N ALA A 463 17.39 -1.64 -16.25
CA ALA A 463 17.26 -2.63 -15.18
C ALA A 463 18.02 -2.20 -13.93
N ARG A 464 19.28 -1.79 -14.02
CA ARG A 464 20.06 -1.32 -12.86
C ARG A 464 19.43 -0.12 -12.13
N LEU A 465 18.85 0.83 -12.87
CA LEU A 465 18.12 1.94 -12.26
C LEU A 465 16.85 1.43 -11.56
N SER A 466 16.15 0.50 -12.20
CA SER A 466 14.95 -0.13 -11.66
C SER A 466 15.23 -0.91 -10.36
N ASP A 467 16.32 -1.68 -10.31
CA ASP A 467 16.72 -2.44 -9.12
C ASP A 467 17.00 -1.54 -7.93
N SER A 468 17.65 -0.37 -8.19
CA SER A 468 17.86 0.64 -7.16
C SER A 468 16.56 1.19 -6.62
N ALA A 469 15.56 1.46 -7.49
CA ALA A 469 14.23 1.92 -7.09
C ALA A 469 13.48 0.82 -6.32
N GLN A 470 13.55 -0.43 -6.77
CA GLN A 470 12.94 -1.58 -6.10
C GLN A 470 13.52 -1.82 -4.71
N LEU A 471 14.84 -1.69 -4.54
CA LEU A 471 15.47 -1.78 -3.21
C LEU A 471 14.95 -0.70 -2.28
N LEU A 472 14.92 0.56 -2.72
CA LEU A 472 14.43 1.68 -1.90
C LEU A 472 12.95 1.51 -1.53
N GLN A 473 12.13 1.00 -2.44
CA GLN A 473 10.73 0.63 -2.17
C GLN A 473 10.64 -0.55 -1.18
N ALA A 474 11.41 -1.62 -1.39
CA ALA A 474 11.41 -2.81 -0.54
C ALA A 474 11.86 -2.50 0.88
N LEU A 475 12.71 -1.50 1.07
CA LEU A 475 13.14 -0.99 2.38
C LEU A 475 12.10 -0.06 3.04
N GLY A 476 11.00 0.28 2.36
CA GLY A 476 9.89 1.08 2.91
C GLY A 476 9.92 2.57 2.55
N GLY A 477 10.87 3.06 1.72
CA GLY A 477 10.83 4.39 1.11
C GLY A 477 11.07 5.59 2.03
N GLY A 478 11.49 5.38 3.29
CA GLY A 478 11.98 6.46 4.16
C GLY A 478 10.92 7.37 4.79
N TRP A 479 9.62 7.04 4.72
CA TRP A 479 8.52 7.85 5.28
C TRP A 479 8.69 8.20 6.76
N TRP A 480 9.37 7.37 7.55
CA TRP A 480 9.65 7.60 8.98
C TRP A 480 10.73 8.66 9.21
N ASN A 481 11.46 9.07 8.18
CA ASN A 481 12.44 10.14 8.21
C ASN A 481 11.86 11.50 7.77
N ARG A 482 10.53 11.59 7.62
CA ARG A 482 9.83 12.84 7.31
C ARG A 482 10.19 13.88 8.37
N GLU A 483 10.78 15.01 7.95
CA GLU A 483 10.99 16.13 8.84
C GLU A 483 9.61 16.58 9.37
N LYS A 484 9.43 16.57 10.68
CA LYS A 484 8.22 17.16 11.26
C LYS A 484 8.24 18.63 10.87
N GLU A 485 7.33 19.02 9.97
CA GLU A 485 7.06 20.43 9.76
C GLU A 485 6.75 21.05 11.13
N ASN A 486 7.65 21.92 11.61
CA ASN A 486 7.43 22.71 12.80
C ASN A 486 6.29 23.69 12.51
N GLY A 487 5.10 23.34 12.91
CA GLY A 487 4.00 24.26 12.74
C GLY A 487 2.63 23.72 13.09
N THR A 488 2.14 24.11 14.26
CA THR A 488 0.71 24.20 14.62
C THR A 488 -0.08 22.90 14.78
N ASP A 489 0.24 22.18 15.85
CA ASP A 489 -0.81 21.54 16.63
C ASP A 489 -1.61 22.65 17.31
N THR A 490 -2.69 23.10 16.72
CA THR A 490 -3.76 23.79 17.43
C THR A 490 -4.69 22.73 18.00
N SER A 491 -4.58 22.61 19.32
CA SER A 491 -5.45 21.96 20.33
C SER A 491 -6.92 21.74 19.92
#